data_8ec88ce211bbf8c33d7446bce958ffcb
#
_entry.id   8ec88ce211bbf8c33d7446bce958ffcb
#
_cell.length_a   1.000
_cell.length_b   1.000
_cell.length_c   1.000
_cell.angle_alpha   90.00
_cell.angle_beta   90.00
_cell.angle_gamma   90.00
#
_symmetry.space_group_name_H-M   'P 1'
#
loop_
_entity.id
_entity.type
_entity.pdbx_description
1 polymer ?
#
loop_
_entity_poly.entity_id
_entity_poly.type
_entity_poly.pdbx_seq_one_letter_code
_entity_poly.pdbx_strand_id
1 'polypeptide(L)'
;LRPDQKYTELEAHVLDIALLLHMEHGGGNNSTFTTRVVSSSGSDTYSVIAAALSSLKGPKHGGANIKVMQMMDDIRAHVTDPTDEAAMRDYLSRIVDRQAFDQKGQAVYSLSDPRAVVFKNFVHQLADAKGRALDFEYYNTIEQLAPKVIAEKRHIYKGVSTNVDFYSGFVYDMLGIPVELYAPILAVARIVGWSAHR
;
A
#
# COMPACT_ATOMS: atom_id res chain seq x y z
N LEU A 1 -16.44 6.57 -9.57
CA LEU A 1 -16.24 6.03 -8.24
C LEU A 1 -16.83 6.93 -7.14
N ARG A 2 -16.93 8.25 -7.38
CA ARG A 2 -17.59 9.20 -6.48
C ARG A 2 -19.02 9.49 -6.95
N PRO A 3 -19.97 9.67 -6.02
CA PRO A 3 -21.38 9.95 -6.39
C PRO A 3 -21.58 11.22 -7.21
N ASP A 4 -20.74 12.24 -6.97
CA ASP A 4 -20.81 13.54 -7.67
C ASP A 4 -20.20 13.51 -9.08
N GLN A 5 -19.47 12.45 -9.44
CA GLN A 5 -18.75 12.24 -10.70
C GLN A 5 -17.77 13.38 -11.06
N LYS A 6 -17.39 14.23 -10.08
CA LYS A 6 -16.47 15.34 -10.29
C LYS A 6 -15.03 14.92 -9.95
N TYR A 7 -14.10 15.37 -10.76
CA TYR A 7 -12.67 15.16 -10.53
C TYR A 7 -11.84 16.26 -11.22
N THR A 8 -10.63 16.44 -10.76
CA THR A 8 -9.64 17.30 -11.41
C THR A 8 -8.73 16.46 -12.32
N GLU A 9 -8.02 17.11 -13.23
CA GLU A 9 -7.00 16.41 -14.05
C GLU A 9 -5.94 15.71 -13.19
N LEU A 10 -5.48 16.37 -12.12
CA LEU A 10 -4.51 15.79 -11.19
C LEU A 10 -5.07 14.52 -10.53
N GLU A 11 -6.31 14.53 -10.05
CA GLU A 11 -6.95 13.36 -9.45
C GLU A 11 -7.05 12.19 -10.43
N ALA A 12 -7.45 12.46 -11.66
CA ALA A 12 -7.53 11.44 -12.71
C ALA A 12 -6.14 10.87 -13.02
N HIS A 13 -5.14 11.73 -13.17
CA HIS A 13 -3.77 11.33 -13.47
C HIS A 13 -3.15 10.50 -12.33
N VAL A 14 -3.33 10.92 -11.08
CA VAL A 14 -2.81 10.17 -9.92
C VAL A 14 -3.49 8.81 -9.79
N LEU A 15 -4.79 8.70 -10.06
CA LEU A 15 -5.49 7.41 -10.08
C LEU A 15 -4.98 6.51 -11.21
N ASP A 16 -4.74 7.06 -12.40
CA ASP A 16 -4.21 6.32 -13.54
C ASP A 16 -2.81 5.75 -13.23
N ILE A 17 -1.92 6.57 -12.66
CA ILE A 17 -0.60 6.12 -12.20
C ILE A 17 -0.74 5.06 -11.10
N ALA A 18 -1.66 5.21 -10.15
CA ALA A 18 -1.90 4.20 -9.13
C ALA A 18 -2.29 2.86 -9.74
N LEU A 19 -3.22 2.86 -10.71
CA LEU A 19 -3.63 1.65 -11.42
C LEU A 19 -2.46 1.04 -12.20
N LEU A 20 -1.69 1.85 -12.93
CA LEU A 20 -0.51 1.40 -13.67
C LEU A 20 0.50 0.70 -12.76
N LEU A 21 0.85 1.32 -11.63
CA LEU A 21 1.83 0.77 -10.68
C LEU A 21 1.35 -0.51 -9.98
N HIS A 22 0.03 -0.73 -9.91
CA HIS A 22 -0.55 -1.93 -9.31
C HIS A 22 -0.82 -3.06 -10.31
N MET A 23 -0.62 -2.84 -11.61
CA MET A 23 -0.84 -3.87 -12.64
C MET A 23 0.00 -5.12 -12.40
N GLU A 24 1.24 -4.97 -11.92
CA GLU A 24 2.17 -6.07 -11.71
C GLU A 24 2.85 -5.99 -10.35
N HIS A 25 3.07 -7.14 -9.72
CA HIS A 25 3.77 -7.25 -8.43
C HIS A 25 4.74 -8.46 -8.37
N GLY A 26 5.06 -9.02 -9.51
CA GLY A 26 5.94 -10.18 -9.65
C GLY A 26 5.25 -11.52 -9.47
N GLY A 27 5.79 -12.52 -10.11
CA GLY A 27 5.22 -13.88 -10.17
C GLY A 27 5.17 -14.64 -8.83
N GLY A 28 5.86 -14.15 -7.80
CA GLY A 28 5.85 -14.70 -6.45
C GLY A 28 4.75 -14.13 -5.54
N ASN A 29 4.04 -13.10 -5.99
CA ASN A 29 2.88 -12.57 -5.28
C ASN A 29 1.77 -13.63 -5.21
N ASN A 30 1.08 -13.76 -4.06
CA ASN A 30 0.18 -14.89 -3.80
C ASN A 30 -0.91 -15.05 -4.88
N SER A 31 -1.55 -13.99 -5.32
CA SER A 31 -2.58 -14.07 -6.38
C SER A 31 -1.98 -14.38 -7.75
N THR A 32 -0.82 -13.84 -8.07
CA THR A 32 -0.11 -14.16 -9.32
C THR A 32 0.41 -15.60 -9.28
N PHE A 33 0.92 -16.06 -8.15
CA PHE A 33 1.31 -17.45 -7.98
C PHE A 33 0.11 -18.40 -8.15
N THR A 34 -1.05 -18.06 -7.57
CA THR A 34 -2.30 -18.79 -7.76
C THR A 34 -2.70 -18.86 -9.24
N THR A 35 -2.59 -17.72 -9.97
CA THR A 35 -2.80 -17.68 -11.42
C THR A 35 -1.95 -18.71 -12.13
N ARG A 36 -0.67 -18.74 -11.89
CA ARG A 36 0.28 -19.67 -12.52
C ARG A 36 -0.03 -21.13 -12.18
N VAL A 37 -0.34 -21.42 -10.90
CA VAL A 37 -0.69 -22.78 -10.46
C VAL A 37 -1.95 -23.28 -11.18
N VAL A 38 -3.02 -22.48 -11.18
CA VAL A 38 -4.28 -22.89 -11.82
C VAL A 38 -4.14 -22.96 -13.34
N SER A 39 -3.38 -22.04 -13.96
CA SER A 39 -3.09 -22.09 -15.39
C SER A 39 -2.35 -23.38 -15.81
N SER A 40 -1.42 -23.85 -14.97
CA SER A 40 -0.62 -25.04 -15.28
C SER A 40 -1.45 -26.33 -15.39
N SER A 41 -2.67 -26.33 -14.83
CA SER A 41 -3.62 -27.44 -14.97
C SER A 41 -4.44 -27.42 -16.28
N GLY A 42 -4.26 -26.38 -17.12
CA GLY A 42 -5.04 -26.20 -18.33
C GLY A 42 -6.43 -25.59 -18.11
N SER A 43 -6.69 -25.00 -16.94
CA SER A 43 -7.97 -24.34 -16.66
C SER A 43 -8.21 -23.14 -17.60
N ASP A 44 -9.50 -22.82 -17.83
CA ASP A 44 -9.89 -21.67 -18.63
C ASP A 44 -9.56 -20.32 -17.97
N THR A 45 -9.57 -19.26 -18.75
CA THR A 45 -9.20 -17.91 -18.27
C THR A 45 -10.07 -17.42 -17.12
N TYR A 46 -11.38 -17.67 -17.17
CA TYR A 46 -12.29 -17.18 -16.12
C TYR A 46 -12.04 -17.88 -14.80
N SER A 47 -11.83 -19.19 -14.82
CA SER A 47 -11.48 -19.98 -13.64
C SER A 47 -10.15 -19.52 -13.02
N VAL A 48 -9.14 -19.26 -13.85
CA VAL A 48 -7.83 -18.76 -13.41
C VAL A 48 -7.96 -17.38 -12.73
N ILE A 49 -8.64 -16.44 -13.36
CA ILE A 49 -8.85 -15.09 -12.80
C ILE A 49 -9.72 -15.14 -11.54
N ALA A 50 -10.75 -15.98 -11.51
CA ALA A 50 -11.58 -16.16 -10.29
C ALA A 50 -10.76 -16.69 -9.11
N ALA A 51 -9.85 -17.64 -9.35
CA ALA A 51 -8.93 -18.14 -8.34
C ALA A 51 -7.96 -17.04 -7.84
N ALA A 52 -7.43 -16.23 -8.75
CA ALA A 52 -6.57 -15.10 -8.39
C ALA A 52 -7.31 -14.03 -7.55
N LEU A 53 -8.55 -13.72 -7.90
CA LEU A 53 -9.43 -12.83 -7.14
C LEU A 53 -9.71 -13.40 -5.73
N SER A 54 -9.98 -14.69 -5.63
CA SER A 54 -10.21 -15.37 -4.35
C SER A 54 -8.97 -15.28 -3.44
N SER A 55 -7.78 -15.43 -4.02
CA SER A 55 -6.51 -15.23 -3.33
C SER A 55 -6.34 -13.77 -2.86
N LEU A 56 -6.59 -12.78 -3.75
CA LEU A 56 -6.46 -11.36 -3.43
C LEU A 56 -7.45 -10.93 -2.35
N LYS A 57 -8.66 -11.46 -2.33
CA LYS A 57 -9.69 -11.16 -1.32
C LYS A 57 -9.25 -11.48 0.10
N GLY A 58 -8.28 -12.37 0.28
CA GLY A 58 -7.80 -12.80 1.60
C GLY A 58 -7.21 -11.63 2.41
N PRO A 59 -7.54 -11.51 3.72
CA PRO A 59 -7.15 -10.37 4.57
C PRO A 59 -5.64 -10.25 4.79
N LYS A 60 -4.88 -11.30 4.47
CA LYS A 60 -3.41 -11.29 4.52
C LYS A 60 -2.75 -10.84 3.22
N HIS A 61 -3.53 -10.61 2.16
CA HIS A 61 -3.03 -10.27 0.85
C HIS A 61 -3.57 -8.92 0.35
N GLY A 62 -4.84 -8.80 0.04
CA GLY A 62 -5.42 -7.58 -0.56
C GLY A 62 -5.76 -6.44 0.41
N GLY A 63 -5.47 -6.59 1.70
CA GLY A 63 -5.81 -5.58 2.73
C GLY A 63 -4.63 -4.75 3.24
N ALA A 64 -3.48 -4.78 2.55
CA ALA A 64 -2.25 -4.14 3.05
C ALA A 64 -2.41 -2.61 3.20
N ASN A 65 -2.96 -1.94 2.20
CA ASN A 65 -3.18 -0.50 2.21
C ASN A 65 -4.18 -0.04 3.29
N ILE A 66 -5.24 -0.82 3.54
CA ILE A 66 -6.21 -0.53 4.62
C ILE A 66 -5.50 -0.60 5.98
N LYS A 67 -4.64 -1.58 6.18
CA LYS A 67 -3.86 -1.70 7.43
C LYS A 67 -2.87 -0.55 7.61
N VAL A 68 -2.26 -0.08 6.53
CA VAL A 68 -1.42 1.13 6.59
C VAL A 68 -2.25 2.32 7.03
N MET A 69 -3.45 2.53 6.48
CA MET A 69 -4.34 3.63 6.90
C MET A 69 -4.66 3.56 8.39
N GLN A 70 -5.05 2.38 8.90
CA GLN A 70 -5.32 2.16 10.32
C GLN A 70 -4.09 2.43 11.21
N MET A 71 -2.91 2.01 10.76
CA MET A 71 -1.65 2.31 11.46
C MET A 71 -1.36 3.81 11.48
N MET A 72 -1.61 4.51 10.37
CA MET A 72 -1.42 5.96 10.29
C MET A 72 -2.38 6.71 11.20
N ASP A 73 -3.63 6.27 11.33
CA ASP A 73 -4.61 6.85 12.25
C ASP A 73 -4.16 6.66 13.71
N ASP A 74 -3.66 5.47 14.04
CA ASP A 74 -3.12 5.17 15.36
C ASP A 74 -1.87 6.00 15.68
N ILE A 75 -0.94 6.15 14.73
CA ILE A 75 0.24 7.00 14.89
C ILE A 75 -0.15 8.45 15.12
N ARG A 76 -1.06 9.01 14.31
CA ARG A 76 -1.53 10.40 14.48
C ARG A 76 -2.20 10.65 15.82
N ALA A 77 -2.87 9.66 16.40
CA ALA A 77 -3.48 9.76 17.72
C ALA A 77 -2.45 9.83 18.86
N HIS A 78 -1.22 9.33 18.65
CA HIS A 78 -0.20 9.25 19.69
C HIS A 78 1.02 10.16 19.45
N VAL A 79 1.30 10.52 18.23
CA VAL A 79 2.39 11.42 17.82
C VAL A 79 1.75 12.60 17.11
N THR A 80 1.60 13.72 17.79
CA THR A 80 0.87 14.90 17.29
C THR A 80 1.68 15.75 16.32
N ASP A 81 3.01 15.68 16.38
CA ASP A 81 3.93 16.40 15.51
C ASP A 81 4.75 15.41 14.68
N PRO A 82 4.53 15.34 13.35
CA PRO A 82 5.27 14.43 12.48
C PRO A 82 6.77 14.77 12.37
N THR A 83 7.18 15.97 12.77
CA THR A 83 8.57 16.42 12.74
C THR A 83 9.35 16.06 14.02
N ASP A 84 8.66 15.63 15.07
CA ASP A 84 9.29 15.07 16.28
C ASP A 84 9.81 13.66 16.02
N GLU A 85 11.02 13.59 15.48
CA GLU A 85 11.68 12.31 15.18
C GLU A 85 11.84 11.41 16.41
N ALA A 86 12.02 11.99 17.61
CA ALA A 86 12.22 11.20 18.83
C ALA A 86 10.93 10.51 19.24
N ALA A 87 9.82 11.23 19.28
CA ALA A 87 8.50 10.67 19.57
C ALA A 87 8.08 9.65 18.51
N MET A 88 8.30 9.96 17.23
CA MET A 88 8.00 9.05 16.13
C MET A 88 8.81 7.76 16.24
N ARG A 89 10.11 7.86 16.50
CA ARG A 89 11.01 6.69 16.66
C ARG A 89 10.60 5.82 17.85
N ASP A 90 10.26 6.42 18.99
CA ASP A 90 9.76 5.67 20.16
C ASP A 90 8.49 4.91 19.80
N TYR A 91 7.53 5.59 19.20
CA TYR A 91 6.25 4.96 18.84
C TYR A 91 6.42 3.84 17.80
N LEU A 92 7.23 4.05 16.77
CA LEU A 92 7.56 3.00 15.79
C LEU A 92 8.26 1.80 16.44
N SER A 93 9.14 2.05 17.45
CA SER A 93 9.76 0.97 18.23
C SER A 93 8.73 0.12 18.95
N ARG A 94 7.72 0.73 19.56
CA ARG A 94 6.60 0.04 20.23
C ARG A 94 5.75 -0.77 19.25
N ILE A 95 5.51 -0.25 18.05
CA ILE A 95 4.82 -1.00 16.98
C ILE A 95 5.64 -2.24 16.58
N VAL A 96 6.95 -2.09 16.38
CA VAL A 96 7.84 -3.21 16.02
C VAL A 96 7.88 -4.27 17.13
N ASP A 97 7.85 -3.85 18.39
CA ASP A 97 7.82 -4.74 19.56
C ASP A 97 6.41 -5.29 19.87
N ARG A 98 5.40 -4.97 19.05
CA ARG A 98 3.99 -5.35 19.23
C ARG A 98 3.38 -4.85 20.55
N GLN A 99 3.84 -3.71 21.04
CA GLN A 99 3.32 -3.03 22.23
C GLN A 99 2.33 -1.92 21.88
N ALA A 100 2.27 -1.55 20.61
CA ALA A 100 1.32 -0.59 20.04
C ALA A 100 0.84 -1.14 18.70
N PHE A 101 -0.35 -0.75 18.25
CA PHE A 101 -0.96 -1.18 16.99
C PHE A 101 -0.86 -2.70 16.77
N ASP A 102 -1.44 -3.51 17.68
CA ASP A 102 -1.39 -4.98 17.61
C ASP A 102 -2.34 -5.54 16.55
N GLN A 103 -2.12 -5.18 15.30
CA GLN A 103 -2.70 -5.89 14.18
C GLN A 103 -1.65 -6.82 13.59
N LYS A 104 -1.92 -8.12 13.63
CA LYS A 104 -1.13 -9.18 12.99
C LYS A 104 -1.12 -9.02 11.46
N GLY A 105 -0.44 -7.99 10.98
CA GLY A 105 -0.36 -7.67 9.58
C GLY A 105 0.92 -6.92 9.32
N GLN A 106 1.76 -7.52 8.53
CA GLN A 106 3.02 -6.98 8.10
C GLN A 106 2.85 -5.59 7.49
N ALA A 107 3.48 -4.58 8.08
CA ALA A 107 3.97 -3.48 7.28
C ALA A 107 4.93 -4.11 6.25
N VAL A 108 4.56 -4.07 4.99
CA VAL A 108 5.27 -4.80 3.94
C VAL A 108 6.50 -4.01 3.59
N TYR A 109 7.63 -4.44 4.09
CA TYR A 109 8.93 -3.90 3.71
C TYR A 109 9.65 -4.93 2.86
N SER A 110 9.71 -4.68 1.56
CA SER A 110 10.59 -5.39 0.64
C SER A 110 11.86 -4.57 0.38
N LEU A 111 12.90 -5.22 -0.10
CA LEU A 111 14.08 -4.56 -0.64
C LEU A 111 13.63 -3.63 -1.80
N SER A 112 13.69 -2.32 -1.60
CA SER A 112 13.43 -1.27 -2.59
C SER A 112 12.32 -1.57 -3.61
N ASP A 113 11.15 -0.95 -3.43
CA ASP A 113 10.10 -0.98 -4.45
C ASP A 113 10.19 0.32 -5.30
N PRO A 114 10.70 0.27 -6.54
CA PRO A 114 10.83 1.46 -7.38
C PRO A 114 9.47 2.11 -7.68
N ARG A 115 8.37 1.37 -7.59
CA ARG A 115 7.02 1.90 -7.76
C ARG A 115 6.66 2.89 -6.66
N ALA A 116 7.07 2.61 -5.41
CA ALA A 116 6.83 3.51 -4.28
C ALA A 116 7.58 4.84 -4.48
N VAL A 117 8.80 4.81 -5.00
CA VAL A 117 9.59 6.02 -5.29
C VAL A 117 8.92 6.90 -6.35
N VAL A 118 8.47 6.28 -7.44
CA VAL A 118 7.73 6.99 -8.50
C VAL A 118 6.42 7.55 -7.95
N PHE A 119 5.66 6.74 -7.21
CA PHE A 119 4.37 7.12 -6.69
C PHE A 119 4.42 8.27 -5.69
N LYS A 120 5.44 8.31 -4.85
CA LYS A 120 5.64 9.34 -3.81
C LYS A 120 5.52 10.77 -4.34
N ASN A 121 6.08 11.05 -5.52
CA ASN A 121 6.02 12.39 -6.11
C ASN A 121 4.57 12.80 -6.45
N PHE A 122 3.77 11.88 -6.97
CA PHE A 122 2.36 12.13 -7.29
C PHE A 122 1.51 12.25 -6.02
N VAL A 123 1.83 11.47 -4.99
CA VAL A 123 1.18 11.55 -3.67
C VAL A 123 1.40 12.92 -3.05
N HIS A 124 2.63 13.44 -3.11
CA HIS A 124 2.98 14.76 -2.59
C HIS A 124 2.17 15.86 -3.31
N GLN A 125 2.19 15.87 -4.64
CA GLN A 125 1.41 16.85 -5.43
C GLN A 125 -0.09 16.80 -5.11
N LEU A 126 -0.66 15.61 -4.96
CA LEU A 126 -2.05 15.45 -4.59
C LEU A 126 -2.32 15.93 -3.16
N ALA A 127 -1.44 15.64 -2.22
CA ALA A 127 -1.55 16.08 -0.83
C ALA A 127 -1.53 17.61 -0.72
N ASP A 128 -0.65 18.28 -1.45
CA ASP A 128 -0.60 19.74 -1.51
C ASP A 128 -1.91 20.31 -2.09
N ALA A 129 -2.37 19.77 -3.22
CA ALA A 129 -3.61 20.21 -3.86
C ALA A 129 -4.87 19.99 -2.99
N LYS A 130 -4.84 19.01 -2.08
CA LYS A 130 -5.92 18.68 -1.15
C LYS A 130 -5.78 19.32 0.23
N GLY A 131 -4.72 20.11 0.47
CA GLY A 131 -4.43 20.68 1.80
C GLY A 131 -4.07 19.61 2.86
N ARG A 132 -3.53 18.47 2.42
CA ARG A 132 -3.15 17.31 3.25
C ARG A 132 -1.63 17.18 3.40
N ALA A 133 -0.88 18.29 3.25
CA ALA A 133 0.59 18.29 3.35
C ALA A 133 1.09 17.76 4.71
N LEU A 134 0.39 18.10 5.81
CA LEU A 134 0.75 17.59 7.13
C LEU A 134 0.60 16.06 7.23
N ASP A 135 -0.45 15.50 6.64
CA ASP A 135 -0.62 14.05 6.59
C ASP A 135 0.51 13.39 5.79
N PHE A 136 0.89 13.99 4.65
CA PHE A 136 2.01 13.49 3.86
C PHE A 136 3.32 13.48 4.64
N GLU A 137 3.54 14.48 5.52
CA GLU A 137 4.75 14.54 6.35
C GLU A 137 4.85 13.35 7.31
N TYR A 138 3.73 12.85 7.87
CA TYR A 138 3.74 11.60 8.63
C TYR A 138 4.27 10.43 7.79
N TYR A 139 3.77 10.28 6.56
CA TYR A 139 4.25 9.22 5.66
C TYR A 139 5.74 9.37 5.36
N ASN A 140 6.20 10.60 5.10
CA ASN A 140 7.59 10.91 4.79
C ASN A 140 8.52 10.56 5.97
N THR A 141 8.17 10.99 7.18
CA THR A 141 8.94 10.73 8.40
C THR A 141 8.99 9.22 8.72
N ILE A 142 7.85 8.52 8.60
CA ILE A 142 7.80 7.07 8.83
C ILE A 142 8.64 6.32 7.81
N GLU A 143 8.58 6.69 6.53
CA GLU A 143 9.40 6.08 5.48
C GLU A 143 10.89 6.17 5.78
N GLN A 144 11.33 7.30 6.36
CA GLN A 144 12.75 7.51 6.70
C GLN A 144 13.18 6.79 7.99
N LEU A 145 12.30 6.74 8.99
CA LEU A 145 12.64 6.22 10.32
C LEU A 145 12.36 4.72 10.48
N ALA A 146 11.28 4.21 9.91
CA ALA A 146 10.89 2.81 10.10
C ALA A 146 11.97 1.80 9.68
N PRO A 147 12.69 1.97 8.53
CA PRO A 147 13.78 1.08 8.18
C PRO A 147 14.89 1.03 9.23
N LYS A 148 15.22 2.18 9.82
CA LYS A 148 16.27 2.28 10.86
C LYS A 148 15.83 1.56 12.14
N VAL A 149 14.60 1.82 12.59
CA VAL A 149 14.03 1.18 13.78
C VAL A 149 13.93 -0.33 13.61
N ILE A 150 13.49 -0.81 12.44
CA ILE A 150 13.39 -2.24 12.15
C ILE A 150 14.79 -2.89 12.11
N ALA A 151 15.76 -2.25 11.46
CA ALA A 151 17.13 -2.75 11.39
C ALA A 151 17.72 -2.93 12.79
N GLU A 152 17.57 -1.95 13.67
CA GLU A 152 18.07 -2.01 15.04
C GLU A 152 17.36 -3.07 15.89
N LYS A 153 16.01 -3.11 15.82
CA LYS A 153 15.20 -4.02 16.65
C LYS A 153 15.24 -5.49 16.21
N ARG A 154 15.29 -5.73 14.91
CA ARG A 154 15.24 -7.08 14.33
C ARG A 154 16.58 -7.60 13.83
N HIS A 155 17.66 -6.81 13.96
CA HIS A 155 18.97 -7.12 13.42
C HIS A 155 18.95 -7.49 11.92
N ILE A 156 18.04 -6.84 11.17
CA ILE A 156 17.88 -7.03 9.74
C ILE A 156 18.65 -5.92 9.03
N TYR A 157 19.84 -6.21 8.57
CA TYR A 157 20.72 -5.25 7.88
C TYR A 157 20.53 -5.25 6.35
N LYS A 158 19.67 -6.08 5.81
CA LYS A 158 19.22 -5.96 4.41
C LYS A 158 18.24 -4.81 4.33
N GLY A 159 18.45 -3.90 3.38
CA GLY A 159 17.65 -2.69 3.23
C GLY A 159 16.15 -3.02 3.22
N VAL A 160 15.42 -2.34 4.10
CA VAL A 160 13.96 -2.42 4.21
C VAL A 160 13.42 -1.13 3.64
N SER A 161 12.46 -1.19 2.72
CA SER A 161 11.82 -0.02 2.16
C SER A 161 10.30 -0.18 2.09
N THR A 162 9.60 0.93 1.95
CA THR A 162 8.16 0.94 1.70
C THR A 162 7.84 0.37 0.33
N ASN A 163 6.71 -0.30 0.20
CA ASN A 163 6.16 -0.69 -1.09
C ASN A 163 5.06 0.30 -1.54
N VAL A 164 4.51 0.07 -2.73
CA VAL A 164 3.46 0.93 -3.30
C VAL A 164 2.20 0.99 -2.44
N ASP A 165 1.87 -0.07 -1.69
CA ASP A 165 0.70 -0.12 -0.81
C ASP A 165 0.80 0.83 0.39
N PHE A 166 2.00 1.27 0.75
CA PHE A 166 2.22 2.27 1.79
C PHE A 166 1.53 3.59 1.47
N TYR A 167 1.54 4.00 0.21
CA TYR A 167 0.95 5.26 -0.24
C TYR A 167 -0.45 5.12 -0.84
N SER A 168 -0.80 3.95 -1.37
CA SER A 168 -2.03 3.81 -2.17
C SER A 168 -3.31 4.05 -1.37
N GLY A 169 -3.35 3.62 -0.11
CA GLY A 169 -4.49 3.90 0.77
C GLY A 169 -4.71 5.39 0.98
N PHE A 170 -3.64 6.14 1.22
CA PHE A 170 -3.70 7.60 1.38
C PHE A 170 -4.17 8.31 0.11
N VAL A 171 -3.71 7.86 -1.06
CA VAL A 171 -4.20 8.39 -2.34
C VAL A 171 -5.70 8.15 -2.49
N TYR A 172 -6.17 6.94 -2.25
CA TYR A 172 -7.59 6.61 -2.39
C TYR A 172 -8.46 7.41 -1.41
N ASP A 173 -7.98 7.64 -0.19
CA ASP A 173 -8.63 8.51 0.79
C ASP A 173 -8.72 9.96 0.30
N MET A 174 -7.62 10.54 -0.18
CA MET A 174 -7.60 11.89 -0.76
C MET A 174 -8.50 12.03 -2.00
N LEU A 175 -8.68 10.95 -2.74
CA LEU A 175 -9.62 10.89 -3.88
C LEU A 175 -11.07 10.70 -3.46
N GLY A 176 -11.35 10.53 -2.15
CA GLY A 176 -12.70 10.28 -1.63
C GLY A 176 -13.28 8.93 -2.06
N ILE A 177 -12.44 7.94 -2.26
CA ILE A 177 -12.84 6.57 -2.62
C ILE A 177 -13.20 5.83 -1.33
N PRO A 178 -14.37 5.19 -1.23
CA PRO A 178 -14.74 4.38 -0.08
C PRO A 178 -13.74 3.23 0.14
N VAL A 179 -13.43 2.94 1.41
CA VAL A 179 -12.41 1.94 1.78
C VAL A 179 -12.74 0.53 1.26
N GLU A 180 -14.02 0.22 1.12
CA GLU A 180 -14.52 -1.04 0.57
C GLU A 180 -14.12 -1.25 -0.90
N LEU A 181 -13.80 -0.17 -1.61
CA LEU A 181 -13.37 -0.23 -3.01
C LEU A 181 -11.85 -0.35 -3.19
N TYR A 182 -11.04 -0.27 -2.14
CA TYR A 182 -9.58 -0.33 -2.26
C TYR A 182 -9.11 -1.67 -2.85
N ALA A 183 -9.55 -2.79 -2.29
CA ALA A 183 -9.21 -4.11 -2.82
C ALA A 183 -9.81 -4.38 -4.22
N PRO A 184 -11.08 -4.02 -4.52
CA PRO A 184 -11.61 -4.06 -5.88
C PRO A 184 -10.81 -3.27 -6.91
N ILE A 185 -10.37 -2.06 -6.59
CA ILE A 185 -9.55 -1.23 -7.49
C ILE A 185 -8.19 -1.91 -7.77
N LEU A 186 -7.55 -2.45 -6.73
CA LEU A 186 -6.34 -3.25 -6.90
C LEU A 186 -6.57 -4.45 -7.81
N ALA A 187 -7.71 -5.14 -7.68
CA ALA A 187 -8.07 -6.27 -8.51
C ALA A 187 -8.21 -5.86 -9.98
N VAL A 188 -8.90 -4.75 -10.26
CA VAL A 188 -9.06 -4.22 -11.63
C VAL A 188 -7.71 -3.96 -12.27
N ALA A 189 -6.79 -3.30 -11.58
CA ALA A 189 -5.45 -3.07 -12.08
C ALA A 189 -4.70 -4.40 -12.31
N ARG A 190 -4.75 -5.31 -11.35
CA ARG A 190 -3.96 -6.55 -11.32
C ARG A 190 -4.38 -7.59 -12.36
N ILE A 191 -5.62 -7.54 -12.88
CA ILE A 191 -6.08 -8.45 -13.95
C ILE A 191 -5.12 -8.47 -15.13
N VAL A 192 -4.52 -7.33 -15.49
CA VAL A 192 -3.54 -7.21 -16.56
C VAL A 192 -2.31 -8.11 -16.29
N GLY A 193 -1.72 -7.97 -15.08
CA GLY A 193 -0.58 -8.78 -14.68
C GLY A 193 -0.93 -10.26 -14.58
N TRP A 194 -2.08 -10.60 -14.00
CA TRP A 194 -2.53 -12.01 -13.97
C TRP A 194 -2.69 -12.58 -15.38
N SER A 195 -3.24 -11.81 -16.30
CA SER A 195 -3.40 -12.24 -17.70
C SER A 195 -2.05 -12.47 -18.38
N ALA A 196 -1.05 -11.68 -18.05
CA ALA A 196 0.32 -11.86 -18.58
C ALA A 196 1.03 -13.10 -17.99
N HIS A 197 0.65 -13.54 -16.80
CA HIS A 197 1.19 -14.73 -16.13
C HIS A 197 0.42 -16.02 -16.41
N ARG A 198 -0.67 -15.93 -17.15
CA ARG A 198 -1.47 -17.08 -17.61
C ARG A 198 -0.84 -17.71 -18.86
#